data_f5ab123ec0a82172493136f836bf0523
#
_entry.id   f5ab123ec0a82172493136f836bf0523
#
_cell.length_a   1.000
_cell.length_b   1.000
_cell.length_c   1.000
_cell.angle_alpha   90.00
_cell.angle_beta   90.00
_cell.angle_gamma   90.00
#
_symmetry.space_group_name_H-M   'P 1'
#
loop_
_entity.id
_entity.type
_entity.pdbx_description
1 polymer ?
#
loop_
_entity_poly.entity_id
_entity_poly.type
_entity_poly.pdbx_seq_one_letter_code
_entity_poly.pdbx_strand_id
1 'polypeptide(L)'
;MKRQFLTAFFAAVCLLPVSAQVRATMADGSKYPIVAGANLRILDDNIWDYSKETLPPAWEKIGVDCRDNVRAPQFAGLIADYMPDVFGFQEYSSHMHAEFYPLVEKMGFKIAWEDSEPWNNTPIFYNPETVELNYVNYNLYTPEQWSNHGSKSFTSAVFTRREGGEQFALLCTHLWWKSDSAQPGSTQARASQVRMMLAEAEILTAKFGDIPVIVMGDMNCYEDSVPLQQFIQEGFIPCYKAATVYGDNHNGHHVCSPGDGFSKESRRRSPEREGGAIDHLLIKAPEGKAEVKVFDCIMEEYTVKLTDHYPNLLDIKL
;
A
#
# COMPACT_ATOMS: atom_id res chain seq x y z
N MET A 1 58.78 39.63 -4.11
CA MET A 1 57.97 38.75 -4.96
C MET A 1 57.32 37.71 -4.07
N LYS A 2 56.07 37.90 -3.74
CA LYS A 2 55.28 36.92 -2.94
C LYS A 2 54.48 36.07 -3.93
N ARG A 3 54.72 34.77 -3.98
CA ARG A 3 53.92 33.79 -4.75
C ARG A 3 52.70 33.43 -3.89
N GLN A 4 51.51 33.79 -4.36
CA GLN A 4 50.25 33.27 -3.82
C GLN A 4 49.97 31.89 -4.45
N PHE A 5 49.86 30.87 -3.60
CA PHE A 5 49.33 29.56 -3.99
C PHE A 5 47.83 29.63 -3.99
N LEU A 6 47.22 29.48 -5.18
CA LEU A 6 45.78 29.32 -5.34
C LEU A 6 45.49 27.83 -5.14
N THR A 7 44.89 27.49 -3.99
CA THR A 7 44.40 26.12 -3.74
C THR A 7 43.02 26.00 -4.36
N ALA A 8 42.94 25.31 -5.48
CA ALA A 8 41.64 24.96 -6.10
C ALA A 8 40.98 23.85 -5.29
N PHE A 9 39.87 24.16 -4.63
CA PHE A 9 38.98 23.17 -4.04
C PHE A 9 38.18 22.54 -5.16
N PHE A 10 38.54 21.34 -5.55
CA PHE A 10 37.66 20.47 -6.36
C PHE A 10 36.58 19.92 -5.41
N ALA A 11 35.40 20.49 -5.43
CA ALA A 11 34.23 19.87 -4.86
C ALA A 11 33.87 18.65 -5.72
N ALA A 12 34.16 17.46 -5.20
CA ALA A 12 33.64 16.22 -5.79
C ALA A 12 32.13 16.22 -5.61
N VAL A 13 31.39 16.57 -6.66
CA VAL A 13 29.97 16.34 -6.71
C VAL A 13 29.78 14.83 -6.88
N CYS A 14 29.56 14.13 -5.76
CA CYS A 14 29.07 12.76 -5.81
C CYS A 14 27.71 12.80 -6.50
N LEU A 15 27.64 12.28 -7.72
CA LEU A 15 26.38 12.02 -8.40
C LEU A 15 25.68 10.88 -7.66
N LEU A 16 24.84 11.23 -6.69
CA LEU A 16 23.93 10.28 -6.09
C LEU A 16 22.98 9.75 -7.16
N PRO A 17 22.57 8.47 -7.10
CA PRO A 17 21.52 7.96 -7.97
C PRO A 17 20.29 8.86 -7.91
N VAL A 18 19.57 8.98 -9.01
CA VAL A 18 18.42 9.89 -9.13
C VAL A 18 17.40 9.68 -8.03
N SER A 19 17.17 8.43 -7.62
CA SER A 19 16.31 8.06 -6.49
C SER A 19 16.80 8.60 -5.15
N ALA A 20 18.11 8.56 -4.89
CA ALA A 20 18.71 9.12 -3.69
C ALA A 20 18.67 10.66 -3.68
N GLN A 21 18.79 11.29 -4.85
CA GLN A 21 18.62 12.74 -5.00
C GLN A 21 17.17 13.16 -4.76
N VAL A 22 16.20 12.41 -5.26
CA VAL A 22 14.77 12.67 -5.02
C VAL A 22 14.45 12.51 -3.53
N ARG A 23 14.93 11.46 -2.87
CA ARG A 23 14.76 11.27 -1.42
C ARG A 23 15.46 12.36 -0.61
N ALA A 24 16.66 12.77 -0.97
CA ALA A 24 17.36 13.87 -0.31
C ALA A 24 16.60 15.20 -0.46
N THR A 25 16.02 15.46 -1.63
CA THR A 25 15.17 16.62 -1.86
C THR A 25 13.88 16.55 -1.03
N MET A 26 13.30 15.36 -0.89
CA MET A 26 12.15 15.12 -0.04
C MET A 26 12.48 15.25 1.46
N ALA A 27 13.65 14.79 1.90
CA ALA A 27 14.13 14.99 3.28
C ALA A 27 14.41 16.46 3.61
N ASP A 28 14.80 17.26 2.62
CA ASP A 28 15.18 18.68 2.78
C ASP A 28 14.01 19.67 2.68
N GLY A 29 12.78 19.23 2.76
CA GLY A 29 11.60 20.12 2.77
C GLY A 29 10.49 19.73 1.82
N SER A 30 10.45 18.49 1.38
CA SER A 30 9.31 17.99 0.61
C SER A 30 8.06 17.86 1.49
N LYS A 31 6.93 17.84 0.83
CA LYS A 31 5.60 17.85 1.44
C LYS A 31 5.38 16.67 2.41
N TYR A 32 6.09 15.54 2.22
CA TYR A 32 5.85 14.30 2.95
C TYR A 32 7.14 13.49 3.23
N PRO A 33 8.10 14.01 4.00
CA PRO A 33 9.31 13.27 4.33
C PRO A 33 9.00 12.05 5.20
N ILE A 34 9.79 10.99 5.03
CA ILE A 34 9.79 9.88 6.00
C ILE A 34 10.15 10.41 7.39
N VAL A 35 9.42 9.98 8.42
CA VAL A 35 9.64 10.51 9.76
C VAL A 35 10.99 10.09 10.35
N ALA A 36 11.53 10.92 11.19
CA ALA A 36 12.80 10.63 11.86
C ALA A 36 12.71 9.30 12.66
N GLY A 37 13.68 8.43 12.44
CA GLY A 37 13.77 7.13 13.08
C GLY A 37 13.01 6.00 12.38
N ALA A 38 12.22 6.28 11.35
CA ALA A 38 11.75 5.25 10.42
C ALA A 38 12.77 5.02 9.30
N ASN A 39 12.76 3.81 8.75
CA ASN A 39 13.68 3.41 7.69
C ASN A 39 13.01 2.57 6.58
N LEU A 40 11.70 2.38 6.66
CA LEU A 40 10.88 1.72 5.66
C LEU A 40 9.54 2.46 5.54
N ARG A 41 9.15 2.82 4.32
CA ARG A 41 7.84 3.40 3.99
C ARG A 41 7.05 2.47 3.12
N ILE A 42 5.81 2.22 3.52
CA ILE A 42 4.85 1.38 2.79
C ILE A 42 3.62 2.23 2.45
N LEU A 43 3.07 2.06 1.24
CA LEU A 43 1.80 2.64 0.83
C LEU A 43 0.86 1.54 0.32
N ASP A 44 -0.41 1.66 0.63
CA ASP A 44 -1.47 0.73 0.21
C ASP A 44 -2.70 1.49 -0.27
N ASP A 45 -3.31 1.05 -1.37
CA ASP A 45 -4.52 1.66 -1.89
C ASP A 45 -5.35 0.70 -2.76
N ASN A 46 -6.65 0.65 -2.54
CA ASN A 46 -7.58 0.11 -3.54
C ASN A 46 -7.86 1.19 -4.58
N ILE A 47 -7.36 0.98 -5.79
CA ILE A 47 -7.39 1.99 -6.85
C ILE A 47 -8.67 1.97 -7.69
N TRP A 48 -9.62 1.13 -7.34
CA TRP A 48 -10.89 0.95 -8.02
C TRP A 48 -10.77 0.57 -9.50
N ASP A 49 -11.04 -0.66 -9.86
CA ASP A 49 -11.06 -1.13 -11.25
C ASP A 49 -12.23 -0.49 -12.00
N TYR A 50 -11.94 0.59 -12.71
CA TYR A 50 -12.89 1.25 -13.57
C TYR A 50 -12.42 1.28 -15.03
N SER A 51 -12.60 0.16 -15.70
CA SER A 51 -12.18 -0.04 -17.10
C SER A 51 -13.23 0.37 -18.14
N LYS A 52 -14.29 1.09 -17.75
CA LYS A 52 -15.39 1.46 -18.65
C LYS A 52 -15.11 2.78 -19.37
N GLU A 53 -15.56 2.87 -20.61
CA GLU A 53 -15.48 4.09 -21.42
C GLU A 53 -16.39 5.22 -20.93
N THR A 54 -17.46 4.87 -20.21
CA THR A 54 -18.48 5.81 -19.72
C THR A 54 -18.33 6.03 -18.23
N LEU A 55 -18.30 7.29 -17.79
CA LEU A 55 -18.27 7.63 -16.37
C LEU A 55 -19.56 7.17 -15.66
N PRO A 56 -19.44 6.73 -14.39
CA PRO A 56 -20.63 6.52 -13.57
C PRO A 56 -21.36 7.87 -13.41
N PRO A 57 -22.70 7.89 -13.51
CA PRO A 57 -23.44 9.17 -13.46
C PRO A 57 -23.18 10.01 -12.21
N ALA A 58 -22.88 9.37 -11.08
CA ALA A 58 -22.55 10.08 -9.84
C ALA A 58 -21.20 10.83 -9.93
N TRP A 59 -20.20 10.24 -10.58
CA TRP A 59 -18.88 10.84 -10.80
C TRP A 59 -18.93 11.93 -11.87
N GLU A 60 -19.62 11.66 -12.97
CA GLU A 60 -19.85 12.65 -14.01
C GLU A 60 -20.53 13.91 -13.47
N LYS A 61 -21.54 13.75 -12.61
CA LYS A 61 -22.28 14.84 -11.98
C LYS A 61 -21.38 15.78 -11.16
N ILE A 62 -20.33 15.26 -10.55
CA ILE A 62 -19.38 16.05 -9.74
C ILE A 62 -18.15 16.46 -10.54
N GLY A 63 -18.10 16.16 -11.84
CA GLY A 63 -17.01 16.55 -12.73
C GLY A 63 -15.70 15.81 -12.50
N VAL A 64 -15.75 14.60 -11.94
CA VAL A 64 -14.56 13.75 -11.73
C VAL A 64 -14.49 12.70 -12.83
N ASP A 65 -13.37 12.70 -13.54
CA ASP A 65 -13.07 11.68 -14.55
C ASP A 65 -12.29 10.54 -13.90
N CYS A 66 -12.90 9.35 -13.84
CA CYS A 66 -12.34 8.17 -13.20
C CYS A 66 -11.72 7.16 -14.19
N ARG A 67 -11.55 7.55 -15.45
CA ARG A 67 -10.89 6.67 -16.43
C ARG A 67 -9.41 6.49 -16.11
N ASP A 68 -8.88 5.32 -16.39
CA ASP A 68 -7.52 4.94 -16.02
C ASP A 68 -6.46 5.87 -16.62
N ASN A 69 -6.59 6.30 -17.88
CA ASN A 69 -5.67 7.24 -18.50
C ASN A 69 -5.66 8.64 -17.86
N VAL A 70 -6.71 9.00 -17.12
CA VAL A 70 -6.79 10.27 -16.37
C VAL A 70 -6.26 10.10 -14.95
N ARG A 71 -6.55 8.96 -14.31
CA ARG A 71 -6.14 8.68 -12.93
C ARG A 71 -4.69 8.22 -12.81
N ALA A 72 -4.18 7.45 -13.78
CA ALA A 72 -2.84 6.89 -13.73
C ALA A 72 -1.74 7.93 -13.51
N PRO A 73 -1.70 9.09 -14.22
CA PRO A 73 -0.74 10.14 -13.91
C PRO A 73 -0.88 10.73 -12.51
N GLN A 74 -2.10 10.76 -11.95
CA GLN A 74 -2.36 11.28 -10.61
C GLN A 74 -1.90 10.28 -9.54
N PHE A 75 -2.13 8.97 -9.74
CA PHE A 75 -1.54 7.93 -8.89
C PHE A 75 -0.02 7.94 -8.96
N ALA A 76 0.57 8.12 -10.15
CA ALA A 76 2.02 8.29 -10.26
C ALA A 76 2.51 9.54 -9.52
N GLY A 77 1.74 10.62 -9.51
CA GLY A 77 1.98 11.81 -8.69
C GLY A 77 1.95 11.51 -7.20
N LEU A 78 0.98 10.72 -6.72
CA LEU A 78 0.92 10.25 -5.34
C LEU A 78 2.19 9.46 -4.97
N ILE A 79 2.61 8.51 -5.81
CA ILE A 79 3.84 7.75 -5.58
C ILE A 79 5.07 8.67 -5.55
N ALA A 80 5.14 9.67 -6.43
CA ALA A 80 6.23 10.65 -6.46
C ALA A 80 6.25 11.53 -5.19
N ASP A 81 5.08 11.95 -4.70
CA ASP A 81 4.96 12.79 -3.50
C ASP A 81 5.43 12.07 -2.23
N TYR A 82 5.17 10.77 -2.12
CA TYR A 82 5.47 9.98 -0.92
C TYR A 82 6.72 9.10 -1.05
N MET A 83 7.14 8.75 -2.26
CA MET A 83 8.31 7.90 -2.55
C MET A 83 8.40 6.67 -1.63
N PRO A 84 7.41 5.78 -1.60
CA PRO A 84 7.45 4.61 -0.74
C PRO A 84 8.58 3.65 -1.14
N ASP A 85 9.09 2.86 -0.20
CA ASP A 85 10.03 1.76 -0.49
C ASP A 85 9.31 0.62 -1.19
N VAL A 86 8.11 0.33 -0.72
CA VAL A 86 7.18 -0.64 -1.31
C VAL A 86 5.76 -0.11 -1.28
N PHE A 87 4.94 -0.47 -2.25
CA PHE A 87 3.51 -0.18 -2.23
C PHE A 87 2.72 -1.30 -2.90
N GLY A 88 1.46 -1.43 -2.51
CA GLY A 88 0.53 -2.39 -3.09
C GLY A 88 -0.76 -1.73 -3.53
N PHE A 89 -1.36 -2.30 -4.56
CA PHE A 89 -2.66 -1.89 -5.04
C PHE A 89 -3.64 -3.05 -5.00
N GLN A 90 -4.92 -2.74 -4.85
CA GLN A 90 -6.02 -3.65 -5.10
C GLN A 90 -6.82 -3.13 -6.30
N GLU A 91 -7.55 -4.03 -6.93
CA GLU A 91 -8.31 -3.75 -8.16
C GLU A 91 -7.45 -3.25 -9.34
N TYR A 92 -6.19 -3.65 -9.36
CA TYR A 92 -5.24 -3.26 -10.40
C TYR A 92 -5.54 -4.01 -11.71
N SER A 93 -6.09 -3.28 -12.68
CA SER A 93 -6.45 -3.83 -13.98
C SER A 93 -5.30 -3.79 -14.99
N SER A 94 -5.41 -4.60 -16.06
CA SER A 94 -4.47 -4.53 -17.18
C SER A 94 -4.51 -3.16 -17.90
N HIS A 95 -5.65 -2.49 -17.89
CA HIS A 95 -5.80 -1.15 -18.45
C HIS A 95 -5.04 -0.12 -17.60
N MET A 96 -5.22 -0.17 -16.28
CA MET A 96 -4.45 0.68 -15.36
C MET A 96 -2.95 0.39 -15.47
N HIS A 97 -2.55 -0.86 -15.61
CA HIS A 97 -1.14 -1.22 -15.81
C HIS A 97 -0.53 -0.53 -17.05
N ALA A 98 -1.23 -0.58 -18.17
CA ALA A 98 -0.75 0.02 -19.42
C ALA A 98 -0.50 1.54 -19.29
N GLU A 99 -1.30 2.23 -18.49
CA GLU A 99 -1.22 3.67 -18.28
C GLU A 99 -0.27 4.06 -17.11
N PHE A 100 -0.30 3.29 -16.03
CA PHE A 100 0.39 3.63 -14.78
C PHE A 100 1.82 3.11 -14.71
N TYR A 101 2.05 1.82 -15.04
CA TYR A 101 3.36 1.19 -14.83
C TYR A 101 4.50 1.91 -15.56
N PRO A 102 4.35 2.34 -16.82
CA PRO A 102 5.40 3.08 -17.50
C PRO A 102 5.80 4.41 -16.82
N LEU A 103 4.90 4.99 -16.02
CA LEU A 103 5.19 6.22 -15.28
C LEU A 103 6.06 5.94 -14.05
N VAL A 104 5.69 4.94 -13.25
CA VAL A 104 6.46 4.59 -12.04
C VAL A 104 7.76 3.85 -12.36
N GLU A 105 7.81 3.09 -13.47
CA GLU A 105 9.05 2.49 -13.97
C GLU A 105 10.10 3.56 -14.31
N LYS A 106 9.70 4.67 -14.93
CA LYS A 106 10.58 5.83 -15.17
C LYS A 106 11.09 6.49 -13.88
N MET A 107 10.37 6.34 -12.78
CA MET A 107 10.82 6.77 -11.45
C MET A 107 11.74 5.74 -10.77
N GLY A 108 12.00 4.59 -11.42
CA GLY A 108 12.86 3.54 -10.92
C GLY A 108 12.17 2.40 -10.20
N PHE A 109 10.84 2.46 -10.02
CA PHE A 109 10.10 1.37 -9.39
C PHE A 109 10.01 0.13 -10.27
N LYS A 110 9.95 -1.02 -9.61
CA LYS A 110 9.68 -2.31 -10.25
C LYS A 110 8.42 -2.93 -9.64
N ILE A 111 7.82 -3.83 -10.40
CA ILE A 111 6.73 -4.66 -9.92
C ILE A 111 7.29 -6.01 -9.44
N ALA A 112 6.87 -6.47 -8.26
CA ALA A 112 7.11 -7.83 -7.80
C ALA A 112 6.07 -8.72 -8.48
N TRP A 113 6.49 -9.32 -9.59
CA TRP A 113 5.60 -10.02 -10.50
C TRP A 113 6.14 -11.41 -10.78
N GLU A 114 5.27 -12.40 -10.71
CA GLU A 114 5.44 -13.63 -11.45
C GLU A 114 4.57 -13.53 -12.71
N ASP A 115 5.06 -14.02 -13.84
CA ASP A 115 4.23 -14.21 -15.02
C ASP A 115 3.11 -15.17 -14.67
N SER A 116 2.00 -14.64 -14.20
CA SER A 116 0.87 -15.40 -13.70
C SER A 116 -0.33 -15.19 -14.60
N GLU A 117 -0.89 -16.28 -15.04
CA GLU A 117 -2.25 -16.32 -15.55
C GLU A 117 -3.12 -16.94 -14.45
N PRO A 118 -4.18 -16.31 -14.00
CA PRO A 118 -4.77 -15.05 -14.47
C PRO A 118 -4.05 -13.80 -13.93
N TRP A 119 -4.45 -12.63 -14.45
CA TRP A 119 -3.93 -11.31 -14.12
C TRP A 119 -3.88 -11.04 -12.61
N ASN A 120 -2.75 -10.48 -12.14
CA ASN A 120 -2.58 -10.10 -10.74
C ASN A 120 -3.27 -8.76 -10.43
N ASN A 121 -4.37 -8.81 -9.70
CA ASN A 121 -5.13 -7.64 -9.27
C ASN A 121 -4.64 -7.04 -7.94
N THR A 122 -3.66 -7.66 -7.30
CA THR A 122 -3.09 -7.24 -6.01
C THR A 122 -1.56 -7.16 -6.07
N PRO A 123 -0.98 -6.43 -7.05
CA PRO A 123 0.45 -6.35 -7.22
C PRO A 123 1.13 -5.60 -6.08
N ILE A 124 2.40 -5.95 -5.86
CA ILE A 124 3.34 -5.20 -5.02
C ILE A 124 4.37 -4.55 -5.91
N PHE A 125 4.63 -3.27 -5.70
CA PHE A 125 5.68 -2.49 -6.34
C PHE A 125 6.76 -2.16 -5.33
N TYR A 126 7.99 -1.97 -5.81
CA TYR A 126 9.11 -1.68 -4.92
C TYR A 126 10.16 -0.80 -5.58
N ASN A 127 10.87 -0.05 -4.76
CA ASN A 127 12.04 0.72 -5.16
C ASN A 127 13.31 -0.16 -5.03
N PRO A 128 13.92 -0.61 -6.13
CA PRO A 128 15.09 -1.49 -6.09
C PRO A 128 16.35 -0.81 -5.53
N GLU A 129 16.37 0.52 -5.40
CA GLU A 129 17.46 1.25 -4.76
C GLU A 129 17.43 1.17 -3.23
N THR A 130 16.26 0.87 -2.65
CA THR A 130 16.08 0.83 -1.20
C THR A 130 15.81 -0.56 -0.67
N VAL A 131 15.17 -1.42 -1.45
CA VAL A 131 14.91 -2.82 -1.09
C VAL A 131 15.27 -3.78 -2.21
N GLU A 132 15.61 -5.00 -1.85
CA GLU A 132 15.87 -6.12 -2.75
C GLU A 132 14.77 -7.16 -2.60
N LEU A 133 14.17 -7.57 -3.73
CA LEU A 133 13.16 -8.63 -3.75
C LEU A 133 13.84 -10.00 -3.65
N ASN A 134 13.49 -10.78 -2.62
CA ASN A 134 14.04 -12.12 -2.38
C ASN A 134 13.05 -13.23 -2.73
N TYR A 135 11.75 -12.93 -2.70
CA TYR A 135 10.69 -13.89 -2.96
C TYR A 135 9.41 -13.15 -3.38
N VAL A 136 8.67 -13.74 -4.28
CA VAL A 136 7.31 -13.34 -4.63
C VAL A 136 6.46 -14.58 -4.94
N ASN A 137 5.20 -14.55 -4.56
CA ASN A 137 4.21 -15.56 -4.90
C ASN A 137 2.83 -14.92 -5.05
N TYR A 138 2.12 -15.24 -6.11
CA TYR A 138 0.76 -14.79 -6.36
C TYR A 138 -0.23 -15.92 -6.11
N ASN A 139 -1.21 -15.66 -5.26
CA ASN A 139 -2.17 -16.64 -4.80
C ASN A 139 -3.59 -16.21 -5.14
N LEU A 140 -4.24 -16.97 -6.01
CA LEU A 140 -5.68 -16.84 -6.21
C LEU A 140 -6.43 -17.55 -5.07
N TYR A 141 -7.49 -16.92 -4.59
CA TYR A 141 -8.44 -17.60 -3.74
C TYR A 141 -9.25 -18.61 -4.57
N THR A 142 -9.40 -19.81 -4.04
CA THR A 142 -10.14 -20.88 -4.72
C THR A 142 -11.64 -20.56 -4.78
N PRO A 143 -12.42 -21.28 -5.61
CA PRO A 143 -13.88 -21.12 -5.63
C PRO A 143 -14.53 -21.29 -4.26
N GLU A 144 -13.98 -22.14 -3.40
CA GLU A 144 -14.47 -22.35 -2.04
C GLU A 144 -14.25 -21.10 -1.15
N GLN A 145 -13.25 -20.29 -1.47
CA GLN A 145 -13.02 -18.97 -0.87
C GLN A 145 -13.64 -17.84 -1.72
N TRP A 146 -14.51 -18.20 -2.64
CA TRP A 146 -15.26 -17.29 -3.49
C TRP A 146 -14.38 -16.34 -4.30
N SER A 147 -13.38 -16.89 -4.96
CA SER A 147 -12.66 -16.16 -5.98
C SER A 147 -13.59 -15.89 -7.16
N ASN A 148 -13.86 -14.64 -7.44
CA ASN A 148 -14.71 -14.26 -8.56
C ASN A 148 -13.83 -13.96 -9.77
N HIS A 149 -13.72 -14.92 -10.68
CA HIS A 149 -12.97 -14.77 -11.94
C HIS A 149 -11.51 -14.30 -11.76
N GLY A 150 -10.86 -14.73 -10.69
CA GLY A 150 -9.47 -14.35 -10.40
C GLY A 150 -9.27 -12.93 -9.84
N SER A 151 -10.37 -12.21 -9.58
CA SER A 151 -10.28 -10.83 -9.06
C SER A 151 -9.97 -10.74 -7.56
N LYS A 152 -10.08 -11.85 -6.83
CA LYS A 152 -9.78 -11.92 -5.40
C LYS A 152 -8.57 -12.80 -5.16
N SER A 153 -7.54 -12.21 -4.60
CA SER A 153 -6.20 -12.80 -4.53
C SER A 153 -5.39 -12.14 -3.42
N PHE A 154 -4.19 -12.66 -3.23
CA PHE A 154 -3.13 -11.94 -2.54
C PHE A 154 -1.77 -12.22 -3.19
N THR A 155 -0.91 -11.24 -3.15
CA THR A 155 0.51 -11.36 -3.49
C THR A 155 1.32 -11.33 -2.20
N SER A 156 2.20 -12.30 -2.00
CA SER A 156 3.20 -12.30 -0.94
C SER A 156 4.58 -12.02 -1.50
N ALA A 157 5.38 -11.22 -0.79
CA ALA A 157 6.76 -10.95 -1.16
C ALA A 157 7.64 -10.84 0.08
N VAL A 158 8.92 -11.19 -0.06
CA VAL A 158 9.94 -10.95 0.97
C VAL A 158 11.00 -10.04 0.39
N PHE A 159 11.33 -9.01 1.15
CA PHE A 159 12.32 -8.03 0.80
C PHE A 159 13.43 -7.96 1.83
N THR A 160 14.63 -7.56 1.37
CA THR A 160 15.74 -7.14 2.23
C THR A 160 15.99 -5.65 2.01
N ARG A 161 16.03 -4.85 3.08
CA ARG A 161 16.48 -3.47 2.98
C ARG A 161 17.95 -3.42 2.56
N ARG A 162 18.27 -2.59 1.57
CA ARG A 162 19.66 -2.46 1.11
C ARG A 162 20.58 -1.80 2.14
N GLU A 163 20.04 -0.85 2.89
CA GLU A 163 20.73 -0.25 4.00
C GLU A 163 20.28 -0.94 5.31
N GLY A 164 21.20 -1.60 6.02
CA GLY A 164 20.94 -2.32 7.27
C GLY A 164 20.73 -3.81 7.10
N GLY A 165 20.19 -4.27 5.98
CA GLY A 165 20.03 -5.70 5.67
C GLY A 165 18.84 -6.37 6.37
N GLU A 166 17.95 -5.60 6.98
CA GLU A 166 16.75 -6.14 7.63
C GLU A 166 15.79 -6.71 6.60
N GLN A 167 15.24 -7.88 6.92
CA GLN A 167 14.25 -8.55 6.08
C GLN A 167 12.83 -8.36 6.63
N PHE A 168 11.86 -8.31 5.73
CA PHE A 168 10.44 -8.29 6.06
C PHE A 168 9.61 -8.97 4.97
N ALA A 169 8.46 -9.50 5.35
CA ALA A 169 7.46 -10.02 4.43
C ALA A 169 6.29 -9.03 4.28
N LEU A 170 5.73 -8.95 3.09
CA LEU A 170 4.56 -8.15 2.77
C LEU A 170 3.54 -9.00 2.04
N LEU A 171 2.28 -8.97 2.49
CA LEU A 171 1.14 -9.60 1.82
C LEU A 171 0.15 -8.48 1.42
N CYS A 172 -0.12 -8.34 0.13
CA CYS A 172 -1.11 -7.42 -0.41
C CYS A 172 -2.34 -8.21 -0.87
N THR A 173 -3.51 -7.88 -0.37
CA THR A 173 -4.73 -8.68 -0.61
C THR A 173 -5.95 -7.85 -0.97
N HIS A 174 -6.91 -8.52 -1.60
CA HIS A 174 -8.28 -8.05 -1.77
C HIS A 174 -9.25 -9.19 -1.46
N LEU A 175 -9.97 -9.08 -0.32
CA LEU A 175 -10.90 -10.12 0.12
C LEU A 175 -12.27 -10.01 -0.58
N TRP A 176 -13.12 -11.00 -0.36
CA TRP A 176 -14.47 -11.04 -0.92
C TRP A 176 -15.32 -9.84 -0.48
N TRP A 177 -15.94 -9.15 -1.43
CA TRP A 177 -16.55 -7.83 -1.24
C TRP A 177 -18.00 -7.83 -0.75
N LYS A 178 -18.80 -8.87 -1.04
CA LYS A 178 -20.24 -8.86 -0.69
C LYS A 178 -20.46 -9.02 0.81
N SER A 179 -21.53 -8.40 1.30
CA SER A 179 -22.04 -8.64 2.65
C SER A 179 -22.81 -9.98 2.73
N ASP A 180 -23.00 -10.51 3.94
CA ASP A 180 -23.83 -11.70 4.16
C ASP A 180 -25.30 -11.46 3.81
N SER A 181 -25.79 -10.23 3.89
CA SER A 181 -27.14 -9.88 3.45
C SER A 181 -27.31 -9.96 1.94
N ALA A 182 -26.26 -9.61 1.18
CA ALA A 182 -26.26 -9.71 -0.27
C ALA A 182 -25.94 -11.13 -0.76
N GLN A 183 -25.09 -11.85 -0.05
CA GLN A 183 -24.70 -13.22 -0.35
C GLN A 183 -24.36 -13.97 0.96
N PRO A 184 -25.27 -14.85 1.45
CA PRO A 184 -25.04 -15.61 2.66
C PRO A 184 -23.74 -16.42 2.60
N GLY A 185 -22.94 -16.39 3.68
CA GLY A 185 -21.65 -17.07 3.78
C GLY A 185 -20.44 -16.18 3.41
N SER A 186 -20.66 -14.90 3.08
CA SER A 186 -19.57 -13.96 2.71
C SER A 186 -18.54 -13.78 3.82
N THR A 187 -18.95 -13.73 5.08
CA THR A 187 -18.04 -13.67 6.23
C THR A 187 -17.18 -14.94 6.33
N GLN A 188 -17.75 -16.13 6.10
CA GLN A 188 -17.00 -17.39 6.09
C GLN A 188 -16.00 -17.46 4.94
N ALA A 189 -16.36 -16.91 3.76
CA ALA A 189 -15.46 -16.83 2.63
C ALA A 189 -14.23 -15.97 2.98
N ARG A 190 -14.44 -14.74 3.49
CA ARG A 190 -13.32 -13.89 3.95
C ARG A 190 -12.50 -14.56 5.05
N ALA A 191 -13.14 -15.20 6.01
CA ALA A 191 -12.45 -15.94 7.05
C ALA A 191 -11.57 -17.08 6.50
N SER A 192 -12.02 -17.74 5.44
CA SER A 192 -11.22 -18.77 4.74
C SER A 192 -10.04 -18.16 3.97
N GLN A 193 -10.24 -17.00 3.33
CA GLN A 193 -9.19 -16.26 2.65
C GLN A 193 -8.11 -15.79 3.61
N VAL A 194 -8.50 -15.30 4.80
CA VAL A 194 -7.55 -14.93 5.87
C VAL A 194 -6.72 -16.14 6.33
N ARG A 195 -7.32 -17.32 6.49
CA ARG A 195 -6.55 -18.53 6.84
C ARG A 195 -5.48 -18.90 5.81
N MET A 196 -5.75 -18.66 4.52
CA MET A 196 -4.74 -18.87 3.48
C MET A 196 -3.57 -17.90 3.65
N MET A 197 -3.83 -16.64 3.94
CA MET A 197 -2.76 -15.66 4.20
C MET A 197 -1.98 -15.97 5.47
N LEU A 198 -2.65 -16.40 6.54
CA LEU A 198 -1.98 -16.83 7.77
C LEU A 198 -1.06 -18.02 7.52
N ALA A 199 -1.51 -19.00 6.74
CA ALA A 199 -0.67 -20.15 6.35
C ALA A 199 0.54 -19.71 5.50
N GLU A 200 0.37 -18.75 4.58
CA GLU A 200 1.48 -18.20 3.81
C GLU A 200 2.46 -17.45 4.72
N ALA A 201 1.98 -16.65 5.67
CA ALA A 201 2.82 -15.97 6.65
C ALA A 201 3.68 -16.96 7.47
N GLU A 202 3.11 -18.11 7.87
CA GLU A 202 3.86 -19.19 8.53
C GLU A 202 4.92 -19.82 7.61
N ILE A 203 4.59 -20.05 6.33
CA ILE A 203 5.54 -20.55 5.33
C ILE A 203 6.71 -19.57 5.16
N LEU A 204 6.42 -18.28 5.07
CA LEU A 204 7.44 -17.24 4.91
C LEU A 204 8.37 -17.16 6.13
N THR A 205 7.82 -17.15 7.35
CA THR A 205 8.63 -17.14 8.57
C THR A 205 9.42 -18.42 8.76
N ALA A 206 8.88 -19.58 8.38
CA ALA A 206 9.63 -20.84 8.38
C ALA A 206 10.79 -20.84 7.38
N LYS A 207 10.63 -20.17 6.23
CA LYS A 207 11.63 -20.12 5.17
C LYS A 207 12.71 -19.05 5.38
N PHE A 208 12.32 -17.88 5.86
CA PHE A 208 13.19 -16.71 5.96
C PHE A 208 13.59 -16.34 7.41
N GLY A 209 13.07 -17.09 8.39
CA GLY A 209 13.31 -16.85 9.81
C GLY A 209 12.32 -15.89 10.44
N ASP A 210 12.61 -15.49 11.68
CA ASP A 210 11.77 -14.56 12.45
C ASP A 210 11.88 -13.12 11.90
N ILE A 211 11.13 -12.87 10.85
CA ILE A 211 11.04 -11.56 10.18
C ILE A 211 9.68 -10.91 10.46
N PRO A 212 9.58 -9.58 10.46
CA PRO A 212 8.30 -8.90 10.47
C PRO A 212 7.45 -9.30 9.25
N VAL A 213 6.17 -9.57 9.49
CA VAL A 213 5.17 -9.83 8.45
C VAL A 213 4.13 -8.71 8.49
N ILE A 214 3.94 -8.04 7.36
CA ILE A 214 2.97 -6.98 7.18
C ILE A 214 1.91 -7.48 6.21
N VAL A 215 0.65 -7.31 6.58
CA VAL A 215 -0.50 -7.60 5.71
C VAL A 215 -1.20 -6.27 5.42
N MET A 216 -1.51 -6.02 4.16
CA MET A 216 -2.18 -4.80 3.72
C MET A 216 -3.24 -5.09 2.66
N GLY A 217 -4.23 -4.23 2.57
CA GLY A 217 -5.20 -4.23 1.48
C GLY A 217 -6.65 -4.08 1.93
N ASP A 218 -7.53 -4.14 0.93
CA ASP A 218 -8.98 -4.12 1.11
C ASP A 218 -9.49 -5.47 1.61
N MET A 219 -9.76 -5.51 2.91
CA MET A 219 -10.28 -6.71 3.58
C MET A 219 -11.81 -6.83 3.46
N ASN A 220 -12.50 -5.82 2.93
CA ASN A 220 -13.94 -5.77 2.79
C ASN A 220 -14.72 -6.13 4.08
N CYS A 221 -14.12 -5.86 5.23
CA CYS A 221 -14.73 -6.10 6.54
C CYS A 221 -14.07 -5.25 7.62
N TYR A 222 -14.79 -5.00 8.69
CA TYR A 222 -14.33 -4.20 9.81
C TYR A 222 -13.43 -4.99 10.76
N GLU A 223 -12.64 -4.29 11.56
CA GLU A 223 -11.70 -4.87 12.49
C GLU A 223 -12.35 -5.85 13.49
N ASP A 224 -13.56 -5.56 13.99
CA ASP A 224 -14.30 -6.40 14.91
C ASP A 224 -14.94 -7.65 14.27
N SER A 225 -14.76 -7.83 12.96
CA SER A 225 -15.33 -8.96 12.21
C SER A 225 -14.52 -10.25 12.41
N VAL A 226 -15.19 -11.40 12.26
CA VAL A 226 -14.57 -12.72 12.39
C VAL A 226 -13.30 -12.89 11.51
N PRO A 227 -13.26 -12.45 10.24
CA PRO A 227 -12.05 -12.55 9.44
C PRO A 227 -10.87 -11.81 10.05
N LEU A 228 -11.03 -10.55 10.42
CA LEU A 228 -9.94 -9.74 10.96
C LEU A 228 -9.48 -10.24 12.34
N GLN A 229 -10.40 -10.71 13.16
CA GLN A 229 -10.09 -11.27 14.48
C GLN A 229 -9.20 -12.51 14.40
N GLN A 230 -9.16 -13.24 13.29
CA GLN A 230 -8.19 -14.33 13.10
C GLN A 230 -6.75 -13.80 13.06
N PHE A 231 -6.48 -12.69 12.37
CA PHE A 231 -5.16 -12.06 12.40
C PHE A 231 -4.77 -11.62 13.81
N ILE A 232 -5.70 -10.98 14.54
CA ILE A 232 -5.44 -10.52 15.91
C ILE A 232 -5.13 -11.70 16.84
N GLN A 233 -5.86 -12.81 16.72
CA GLN A 233 -5.63 -14.02 17.51
C GLN A 233 -4.27 -14.66 17.22
N GLU A 234 -3.77 -14.53 16.00
CA GLU A 234 -2.43 -14.97 15.58
C GLU A 234 -1.33 -13.95 15.90
N GLY A 235 -1.64 -12.87 16.63
CA GLY A 235 -0.67 -11.89 17.12
C GLY A 235 -0.36 -10.74 16.16
N PHE A 236 -1.13 -10.56 15.10
CA PHE A 236 -1.06 -9.34 14.30
C PHE A 236 -1.71 -8.17 15.04
N ILE A 237 -1.13 -6.99 14.89
CA ILE A 237 -1.62 -5.74 15.48
C ILE A 237 -1.98 -4.79 14.35
N PRO A 238 -3.15 -4.14 14.36
CA PRO A 238 -3.46 -3.06 13.45
C PRO A 238 -2.42 -1.94 13.55
N CYS A 239 -1.82 -1.55 12.42
CA CYS A 239 -0.72 -0.59 12.41
C CYS A 239 -1.10 0.75 12.99
N TYR A 240 -2.34 1.22 12.81
CA TYR A 240 -2.80 2.47 13.41
C TYR A 240 -2.81 2.44 14.96
N LYS A 241 -3.01 1.24 15.56
CA LYS A 241 -2.94 1.05 17.03
C LYS A 241 -1.51 0.95 17.53
N ALA A 242 -0.60 0.44 16.69
CA ALA A 242 0.81 0.30 17.01
C ALA A 242 1.60 1.61 16.79
N ALA A 243 1.09 2.52 15.98
CA ALA A 243 1.77 3.75 15.60
C ALA A 243 1.93 4.72 16.78
N THR A 244 3.12 5.34 16.89
CA THR A 244 3.39 6.39 17.86
C THR A 244 2.93 7.76 17.39
N VAL A 245 2.84 7.97 16.08
CA VAL A 245 2.38 9.20 15.45
C VAL A 245 1.24 8.88 14.48
N TYR A 246 0.18 9.63 14.58
CA TYR A 246 -0.96 9.55 13.68
C TYR A 246 -0.98 10.72 12.72
N GLY A 247 -1.34 10.47 11.47
CA GLY A 247 -1.65 11.50 10.51
C GLY A 247 -3.06 12.08 10.67
N ASP A 248 -3.57 12.62 9.59
CA ASP A 248 -4.87 13.32 9.55
C ASP A 248 -6.07 12.43 9.91
N ASN A 249 -5.97 11.11 9.71
CA ASN A 249 -7.04 10.15 9.97
C ASN A 249 -6.51 8.82 10.48
N HIS A 250 -6.34 8.72 11.76
CA HIS A 250 -5.83 7.51 12.43
C HIS A 250 -6.86 6.37 12.54
N ASN A 251 -8.11 6.59 12.15
CA ASN A 251 -9.15 5.57 12.22
C ASN A 251 -9.16 4.62 11.01
N GLY A 252 -8.20 4.78 10.11
CA GLY A 252 -8.08 3.87 8.97
C GLY A 252 -9.28 3.84 8.06
N HIS A 253 -9.73 4.93 7.60
CA HIS A 253 -10.91 5.05 6.85
C HIS A 253 -10.85 4.95 5.39
N HIS A 254 -11.71 4.66 4.66
CA HIS A 254 -11.79 3.73 3.78
C HIS A 254 -12.70 3.86 2.62
N VAL A 255 -13.83 3.91 2.54
CA VAL A 255 -14.69 4.03 1.34
C VAL A 255 -15.28 5.41 1.24
N CYS A 256 -15.14 6.05 0.08
CA CYS A 256 -15.83 7.27 -0.25
C CYS A 256 -16.91 7.02 -1.27
N SER A 257 -18.13 7.34 -0.95
CA SER A 257 -19.20 7.36 -1.93
C SER A 257 -19.14 8.64 -2.78
N PRO A 258 -19.33 8.55 -4.11
CA PRO A 258 -19.50 9.74 -4.96
C PRO A 258 -20.60 10.69 -4.45
N GLY A 259 -21.60 10.14 -3.77
CA GLY A 259 -22.67 10.90 -3.13
C GLY A 259 -22.21 11.85 -2.02
N ASP A 260 -21.06 11.61 -1.42
CA ASP A 260 -20.47 12.42 -0.36
C ASP A 260 -19.75 13.66 -0.87
N GLY A 261 -19.69 13.85 -2.18
CA GLY A 261 -19.14 15.04 -2.82
C GLY A 261 -17.61 15.10 -2.89
N PHE A 262 -16.90 14.03 -2.56
CA PHE A 262 -15.43 13.95 -2.58
C PHE A 262 -14.74 15.10 -1.82
N SER A 263 -15.34 15.62 -0.77
CA SER A 263 -14.72 16.63 0.07
C SER A 263 -14.01 15.99 1.26
N LYS A 264 -12.90 16.60 1.67
CA LYS A 264 -12.16 16.19 2.88
C LYS A 264 -13.07 16.20 4.11
N GLU A 265 -14.02 17.15 4.18
CA GLU A 265 -15.00 17.29 5.25
C GLU A 265 -16.06 16.19 5.22
N SER A 266 -16.57 15.81 4.07
CA SER A 266 -17.56 14.74 3.97
C SER A 266 -16.95 13.39 4.33
N ARG A 267 -15.70 13.17 4.00
CA ARG A 267 -14.95 11.99 4.36
C ARG A 267 -14.67 11.89 5.86
N ARG A 268 -14.43 13.00 6.54
CA ARG A 268 -14.25 13.05 8.00
C ARG A 268 -15.52 12.80 8.81
N ARG A 269 -16.70 12.83 8.19
CA ARG A 269 -17.97 12.60 8.90
C ARG A 269 -18.23 11.15 9.28
N SER A 270 -17.56 10.23 8.65
CA SER A 270 -17.75 8.80 8.86
C SER A 270 -16.86 8.13 9.92
N PRO A 271 -15.91 8.81 10.55
CA PRO A 271 -14.82 8.20 11.33
C PRO A 271 -15.06 8.04 12.81
N GLU A 272 -16.28 8.26 13.28
CA GLU A 272 -16.55 8.21 14.72
C GLU A 272 -16.49 6.80 15.31
N ARG A 273 -16.37 5.78 14.46
CA ARG A 273 -16.23 4.39 14.90
C ARG A 273 -14.77 3.97 14.78
N GLU A 274 -14.10 3.82 15.90
CA GLU A 274 -12.79 3.14 15.93
C GLU A 274 -12.89 1.76 15.25
N GLY A 275 -11.96 1.45 14.35
CA GLY A 275 -12.00 0.22 13.56
C GLY A 275 -13.06 0.19 12.46
N GLY A 276 -13.59 1.32 12.04
CA GLY A 276 -14.58 1.44 10.95
C GLY A 276 -14.04 1.30 9.55
N ALA A 277 -12.72 1.11 9.37
CA ALA A 277 -12.07 0.88 8.08
C ALA A 277 -12.38 -0.48 7.50
N ILE A 278 -12.26 -0.61 6.18
CA ILE A 278 -12.24 -1.89 5.45
C ILE A 278 -10.89 -2.15 4.78
N ASP A 279 -10.08 -1.11 4.62
CA ASP A 279 -8.68 -1.20 4.24
C ASP A 279 -7.82 -1.28 5.51
N HIS A 280 -6.99 -2.29 5.61
CA HIS A 280 -6.24 -2.56 6.83
C HIS A 280 -4.76 -2.80 6.53
N LEU A 281 -3.91 -2.22 7.39
CA LEU A 281 -2.52 -2.61 7.52
C LEU A 281 -2.34 -3.24 8.91
N LEU A 282 -1.82 -4.45 8.93
CA LEU A 282 -1.60 -5.25 10.13
C LEU A 282 -0.15 -5.69 10.16
N ILE A 283 0.47 -5.72 11.32
CA ILE A 283 1.86 -6.17 11.50
C ILE A 283 1.96 -7.22 12.59
N LYS A 284 2.75 -8.26 12.32
CA LYS A 284 3.26 -9.20 13.31
C LYS A 284 4.77 -9.18 13.23
N ALA A 285 5.43 -8.80 14.30
CA ALA A 285 6.88 -8.72 14.35
C ALA A 285 7.43 -9.36 15.62
N PRO A 286 8.59 -10.03 15.56
CA PRO A 286 9.32 -10.43 16.76
C PRO A 286 9.69 -9.20 17.59
N GLU A 287 9.85 -9.39 18.89
CA GLU A 287 10.19 -8.30 19.81
C GLU A 287 11.44 -7.53 19.35
N GLY A 288 11.33 -6.22 19.25
CA GLY A 288 12.42 -5.33 18.85
C GLY A 288 12.78 -5.35 17.36
N LYS A 289 12.08 -6.12 16.52
CA LYS A 289 12.36 -6.23 15.09
C LYS A 289 11.62 -5.21 14.21
N ALA A 290 10.56 -4.61 14.74
CA ALA A 290 9.85 -3.53 14.05
C ALA A 290 9.16 -2.61 15.05
N GLU A 291 9.09 -1.32 14.69
CA GLU A 291 8.35 -0.31 15.43
C GLU A 291 7.58 0.57 14.43
N VAL A 292 6.27 0.62 14.55
CA VAL A 292 5.43 1.49 13.72
C VAL A 292 5.58 2.93 14.21
N LYS A 293 6.19 3.78 13.39
CA LYS A 293 6.42 5.19 13.72
C LYS A 293 5.23 6.05 13.34
N VAL A 294 4.71 5.85 12.14
CA VAL A 294 3.56 6.60 11.63
C VAL A 294 2.59 5.67 10.95
N PHE A 295 1.33 5.88 11.17
CA PHE A 295 0.23 5.46 10.30
C PHE A 295 -0.53 6.71 9.87
N ASP A 296 -0.82 6.83 8.57
CA ASP A 296 -1.60 7.92 8.02
C ASP A 296 -2.58 7.40 6.96
N CYS A 297 -3.76 7.98 6.95
CA CYS A 297 -4.73 7.81 5.88
C CYS A 297 -4.71 9.07 5.02
N ILE A 298 -4.17 8.97 3.80
CA ILE A 298 -3.87 10.14 2.97
C ILE A 298 -5.17 10.74 2.44
N MET A 299 -5.49 11.96 2.91
CA MET A 299 -6.72 12.67 2.55
C MET A 299 -6.44 14.05 1.94
N GLU A 300 -5.47 14.10 1.05
CA GLU A 300 -5.19 15.32 0.29
C GLU A 300 -6.31 15.62 -0.73
N GLU A 301 -6.45 16.88 -1.13
CA GLU A 301 -7.53 17.28 -2.04
C GLU A 301 -7.54 16.49 -3.35
N TYR A 302 -6.36 16.19 -3.90
CA TYR A 302 -6.27 15.42 -5.13
C TYR A 302 -6.51 13.92 -4.91
N THR A 303 -6.06 13.32 -3.79
CA THR A 303 -6.23 11.89 -3.53
C THR A 303 -7.70 11.50 -3.38
N VAL A 304 -8.52 12.41 -2.85
CA VAL A 304 -9.95 12.17 -2.67
C VAL A 304 -10.74 12.01 -3.97
N LYS A 305 -10.12 12.26 -5.12
CA LYS A 305 -10.72 12.12 -6.45
C LYS A 305 -10.13 10.96 -7.26
N LEU A 306 -9.18 10.22 -6.69
CA LEU A 306 -8.49 9.14 -7.40
C LEU A 306 -9.25 7.83 -7.39
N THR A 307 -9.83 7.49 -6.25
CA THR A 307 -10.50 6.23 -5.99
C THR A 307 -11.65 6.46 -5.01
N ASP A 308 -12.48 5.48 -4.81
CA ASP A 308 -13.50 5.46 -3.75
C ASP A 308 -12.93 4.96 -2.40
N HIS A 309 -11.62 4.73 -2.33
CA HIS A 309 -10.86 4.42 -1.13
C HIS A 309 -9.89 5.55 -0.75
N TYR A 310 -9.20 5.41 0.37
CA TYR A 310 -8.12 6.29 0.80
C TYR A 310 -6.79 5.55 0.83
N PRO A 311 -5.74 6.10 0.21
CA PRO A 311 -4.41 5.54 0.37
C PRO A 311 -3.98 5.54 1.84
N ASN A 312 -3.43 4.43 2.30
CA ASN A 312 -2.83 4.29 3.62
C ASN A 312 -1.31 4.36 3.53
N LEU A 313 -0.70 5.07 4.46
CA LEU A 313 0.75 5.25 4.58
C LEU A 313 1.24 4.68 5.91
N LEU A 314 2.36 3.98 5.86
CA LEU A 314 3.00 3.40 7.02
C LEU A 314 4.50 3.67 7.00
N ASP A 315 5.02 4.38 8.01
CA ASP A 315 6.45 4.53 8.27
C ASP A 315 6.86 3.62 9.42
N ILE A 316 7.80 2.71 9.18
CA ILE A 316 8.28 1.71 10.13
C ILE A 316 9.78 1.88 10.33
N LYS A 317 10.25 1.63 11.56
CA LYS A 317 11.63 1.28 11.85
C LYS A 317 11.72 -0.25 11.89
N LEU A 318 12.52 -0.83 11.02
CA LEU A 318 12.95 -2.21 11.07
C LEU A 318 14.29 -2.32 11.79
#